data_d3f2fde902c25ec0f10ca2e68280512f
#
_entry.id   d3f2fde902c25ec0f10ca2e68280512f
#
_cell.length_a   1.000
_cell.length_b   1.000
_cell.length_c   1.000
_cell.angle_alpha   90.00
_cell.angle_beta   90.00
_cell.angle_gamma   90.00
#
_symmetry.space_group_name_H-M   'P 1'
#
loop_
_entity.id
_entity.type
_entity.pdbx_description
1 polymer ?
#
loop_
_entity_poly.entity_id
_entity_poly.type
_entity_poly.pdbx_seq_one_letter_code
_entity_poly.pdbx_strand_id
1 'polypeptide(L)'
;MLKLYIPRDSVARAVGADKVAVALVREAERRQLPLELCRTSSRGLYWLEPLLEVDSADGRLGFGPLTPEDVPSLLDALAGDPGSHPLALGPVEQIPYLQSQQRLLFARAGITQPLSLDDYRAQGGFRGLARAIQMEGAQVVASVLDSGLRGRGGAAFPAGIKWRTVREATGAQKYVVCNADEGDSGTFADRMLMEGDPFLLIEGMIIAGIAVGASKGYIYVRSEYPDAIGTLNEALRIAREAGYLGANVGGSGRPFELDVRVGAGAYICGEETALLESLEGKRGTVRAKPPLPALQGLFGLPTLVHNVLTLASVPIILEKGAQFYRDFGMGRSLGTMPFQLAGNVRQAGLVERAFGLSLRELVEGYGGGTASGRPLKAAQVGGPLGAWVPPAQFDTPLDYEAFAAMGAMLGHGGVVVADDSLDMAQMARFALQFCAEESCGKCTPCRIGSTRGVEVVDRLIASTDAAAREEQALLLQDLCDTLQYGSLCALGGMTSYPVASALKHFPADFGLATTEADQ
;
A
#
# COMPACT_ATOMS: atom_id res chain seq x y z
N MET A 1 16.47 34.27 -2.69
CA MET A 1 15.80 33.31 -3.60
C MET A 1 14.72 32.60 -2.81
N LEU A 2 13.47 32.70 -3.25
CA LEU A 2 12.34 32.04 -2.59
C LEU A 2 12.34 30.56 -3.00
N LYS A 3 12.39 29.64 -2.01
CA LYS A 3 12.37 28.21 -2.26
C LYS A 3 11.03 27.64 -1.84
N LEU A 4 10.30 27.06 -2.79
CA LEU A 4 8.98 26.49 -2.62
C LEU A 4 8.98 24.99 -2.95
N TYR A 5 8.17 24.22 -2.23
CA TYR A 5 8.04 22.79 -2.39
C TYR A 5 6.58 22.45 -2.69
N ILE A 6 6.34 21.71 -3.77
CA ILE A 6 5.01 21.26 -4.16
C ILE A 6 5.07 19.81 -4.68
N PRO A 7 4.16 18.94 -4.28
CA PRO A 7 4.17 17.54 -4.70
C PRO A 7 4.00 17.38 -6.21
N ARG A 8 4.60 16.27 -6.73
CA ARG A 8 4.51 15.89 -8.15
C ARG A 8 3.90 14.50 -8.38
N ASP A 9 3.54 13.79 -7.32
CA ASP A 9 2.94 12.47 -7.45
C ASP A 9 1.54 12.52 -8.08
N SER A 10 1.03 11.36 -8.47
CA SER A 10 -0.22 11.23 -9.22
C SER A 10 -1.42 11.82 -8.50
N VAL A 11 -1.48 11.73 -7.15
CA VAL A 11 -2.60 12.29 -6.37
C VAL A 11 -2.58 13.81 -6.37
N ALA A 12 -1.44 14.41 -6.03
CA ALA A 12 -1.30 15.86 -6.01
C ALA A 12 -1.57 16.46 -7.41
N ARG A 13 -1.08 15.80 -8.48
CA ARG A 13 -1.33 16.21 -9.87
C ARG A 13 -2.81 16.12 -10.24
N ALA A 14 -3.49 15.05 -9.81
CA ALA A 14 -4.92 14.85 -10.10
C ALA A 14 -5.80 15.97 -9.52
N VAL A 15 -5.41 16.54 -8.37
CA VAL A 15 -6.11 17.66 -7.74
C VAL A 15 -5.55 19.04 -8.11
N GLY A 16 -4.57 19.11 -9.02
CA GLY A 16 -4.14 20.37 -9.64
C GLY A 16 -2.76 20.90 -9.28
N ALA A 17 -1.89 20.14 -8.60
CA ALA A 17 -0.56 20.58 -8.19
C ALA A 17 0.30 21.11 -9.37
N ASP A 18 0.19 20.52 -10.57
CA ASP A 18 0.90 21.02 -11.76
C ASP A 18 0.38 22.39 -12.22
N LYS A 19 -0.93 22.63 -12.10
CA LYS A 19 -1.53 23.94 -12.44
C LYS A 19 -1.04 25.03 -11.47
N VAL A 20 -0.99 24.71 -10.16
CA VAL A 20 -0.45 25.60 -9.13
C VAL A 20 1.04 25.86 -9.39
N ALA A 21 1.83 24.81 -9.68
CA ALA A 21 3.24 24.95 -10.00
C ALA A 21 3.50 25.89 -11.19
N VAL A 22 2.72 25.75 -12.28
CA VAL A 22 2.80 26.64 -13.45
C VAL A 22 2.41 28.08 -13.09
N ALA A 23 1.36 28.26 -12.28
CA ALA A 23 0.93 29.60 -11.85
C ALA A 23 2.01 30.27 -10.98
N LEU A 24 2.67 29.53 -10.07
CA LEU A 24 3.78 30.03 -9.25
C LEU A 24 4.94 30.53 -10.10
N VAL A 25 5.37 29.74 -11.10
CA VAL A 25 6.48 30.16 -12.00
C VAL A 25 6.11 31.41 -12.78
N ARG A 26 4.93 31.45 -13.41
CA ARG A 26 4.46 32.60 -14.19
C ARG A 26 4.34 33.87 -13.33
N GLU A 27 3.78 33.76 -12.13
CA GLU A 27 3.60 34.91 -11.25
C GLU A 27 4.94 35.40 -10.68
N ALA A 28 5.87 34.48 -10.35
CA ALA A 28 7.23 34.85 -9.96
C ALA A 28 7.99 35.59 -11.08
N GLU A 29 7.89 35.10 -12.32
CA GLU A 29 8.46 35.78 -13.50
C GLU A 29 7.87 37.19 -13.69
N ARG A 30 6.55 37.35 -13.61
CA ARG A 30 5.85 38.62 -13.70
C ARG A 30 6.33 39.63 -12.65
N ARG A 31 6.63 39.14 -11.44
CA ARG A 31 7.14 39.97 -10.32
C ARG A 31 8.65 40.12 -10.30
N GLN A 32 9.36 39.48 -11.19
CA GLN A 32 10.83 39.39 -11.19
C GLN A 32 11.39 38.81 -9.87
N LEU A 33 10.67 37.87 -9.27
CA LEU A 33 11.07 37.17 -8.03
C LEU A 33 11.96 35.97 -8.39
N PRO A 34 13.17 35.85 -7.81
CA PRO A 34 13.98 34.65 -7.98
C PRO A 34 13.35 33.47 -7.20
N LEU A 35 12.77 32.51 -7.93
CA LEU A 35 12.07 31.33 -7.41
C LEU A 35 12.85 30.04 -7.72
N GLU A 36 13.03 29.20 -6.71
CA GLU A 36 13.39 27.79 -6.84
C GLU A 36 12.17 26.94 -6.49
N LEU A 37 11.65 26.19 -7.45
CA LEU A 37 10.50 25.31 -7.26
C LEU A 37 10.96 23.85 -7.19
N CYS A 38 10.88 23.25 -5.99
CA CYS A 38 11.21 21.85 -5.72
C CYS A 38 9.96 20.97 -5.84
N ARG A 39 10.04 19.90 -6.63
CA ARG A 39 8.95 18.95 -6.84
C ARG A 39 9.17 17.72 -5.97
N THR A 40 8.56 17.71 -4.77
CA THR A 40 8.63 16.61 -3.80
C THR A 40 7.54 15.57 -4.04
N SER A 41 7.45 14.55 -3.16
CA SER A 41 6.27 13.70 -3.04
C SER A 41 5.24 14.30 -2.09
N SER A 42 3.99 13.80 -2.14
CA SER A 42 2.97 14.11 -1.14
C SER A 42 3.38 13.64 0.26
N ARG A 43 2.93 14.36 1.27
CA ARG A 43 3.00 13.94 2.68
C ARG A 43 1.93 12.88 3.04
N GLY A 44 1.01 12.58 2.12
CA GLY A 44 -0.14 11.70 2.37
C GLY A 44 -1.30 12.36 3.09
N LEU A 45 -1.38 13.70 3.09
CA LEU A 45 -2.52 14.48 3.59
C LEU A 45 -3.38 14.90 2.40
N TYR A 46 -4.12 13.94 1.84
CA TYR A 46 -4.77 14.13 0.54
C TYR A 46 -5.87 15.19 0.55
N TRP A 47 -6.49 15.46 1.71
CA TRP A 47 -7.49 16.53 1.85
C TRP A 47 -6.88 17.94 1.84
N LEU A 48 -5.55 18.06 1.96
CA LEU A 48 -4.81 19.32 1.90
C LEU A 48 -4.07 19.52 0.57
N GLU A 49 -4.14 18.56 -0.35
CA GLU A 49 -3.50 18.68 -1.66
C GLU A 49 -4.32 19.56 -2.62
N PRO A 50 -3.66 20.38 -3.42
CA PRO A 50 -2.22 20.66 -3.52
C PRO A 50 -1.66 21.37 -2.28
N LEU A 51 -0.70 20.72 -1.60
CA LEU A 51 -0.02 21.27 -0.44
C LEU A 51 1.30 21.93 -0.88
N LEU A 52 1.45 23.23 -0.64
CA LEU A 52 2.70 23.92 -0.86
C LEU A 52 3.41 24.15 0.47
N GLU A 53 4.73 23.98 0.47
CA GLU A 53 5.56 24.23 1.64
C GLU A 53 6.64 25.29 1.31
N VAL A 54 7.04 26.08 2.32
CA VAL A 54 8.11 27.06 2.24
C VAL A 54 9.01 26.95 3.46
N ASP A 55 10.33 27.09 3.27
CA ASP A 55 11.28 27.08 4.39
C ASP A 55 11.07 28.30 5.30
N SER A 56 11.09 28.07 6.61
CA SER A 56 11.05 29.10 7.66
C SER A 56 12.04 28.78 8.79
N ALA A 57 12.18 29.67 9.76
CA ALA A 57 13.05 29.48 10.92
C ALA A 57 12.63 28.26 11.78
N ASP A 58 11.33 27.98 11.84
CA ASP A 58 10.74 26.91 12.65
C ASP A 58 10.41 25.65 11.86
N GLY A 59 11.01 25.46 10.69
CA GLY A 59 10.72 24.38 9.76
C GLY A 59 9.91 24.86 8.55
N ARG A 60 9.29 23.92 7.81
CA ARG A 60 8.49 24.29 6.64
C ARG A 60 7.09 24.68 7.03
N LEU A 61 6.64 25.87 6.56
CA LEU A 61 5.24 26.31 6.66
C LEU A 61 4.45 25.73 5.50
N GLY A 62 3.26 25.21 5.79
CA GLY A 62 2.34 24.63 4.81
C GLY A 62 1.21 25.58 4.41
N PHE A 63 0.77 25.46 3.15
CA PHE A 63 -0.39 26.17 2.60
C PHE A 63 -1.20 25.19 1.74
N GLY A 64 -2.49 25.04 2.04
CA GLY A 64 -3.34 24.11 1.29
C GLY A 64 -4.79 24.02 1.77
N PRO A 65 -5.69 23.44 0.93
CA PRO A 65 -5.46 23.10 -0.47
C PRO A 65 -5.41 24.34 -1.37
N LEU A 66 -4.41 24.42 -2.24
CA LEU A 66 -4.20 25.57 -3.12
C LEU A 66 -4.85 25.40 -4.50
N THR A 67 -5.33 26.51 -5.05
CA THR A 67 -5.68 26.65 -6.46
C THR A 67 -4.74 27.64 -7.18
N PRO A 68 -4.69 27.66 -8.51
CA PRO A 68 -3.89 28.69 -9.24
C PRO A 68 -4.28 30.12 -8.89
N GLU A 69 -5.53 30.36 -8.53
CA GLU A 69 -6.10 31.67 -8.18
C GLU A 69 -5.56 32.21 -6.84
N ASP A 70 -5.11 31.34 -5.95
CA ASP A 70 -4.54 31.70 -4.65
C ASP A 70 -3.08 32.19 -4.74
N VAL A 71 -2.40 31.90 -5.86
CA VAL A 71 -0.97 32.15 -6.03
C VAL A 71 -0.56 33.63 -5.86
N PRO A 72 -1.28 34.62 -6.42
CA PRO A 72 -0.92 36.02 -6.23
C PRO A 72 -0.95 36.45 -4.75
N SER A 73 -2.02 36.13 -4.03
CA SER A 73 -2.16 36.48 -2.61
C SER A 73 -1.17 35.72 -1.72
N LEU A 74 -0.88 34.46 -2.08
CA LEU A 74 0.13 33.66 -1.38
C LEU A 74 1.53 34.31 -1.49
N LEU A 75 1.95 34.72 -2.69
CA LEU A 75 3.24 35.37 -2.87
C LEU A 75 3.31 36.74 -2.16
N ASP A 76 2.18 37.48 -2.03
CA ASP A 76 2.10 38.68 -1.22
C ASP A 76 2.30 38.37 0.28
N ALA A 77 1.64 37.36 0.79
CA ALA A 77 1.80 36.91 2.17
C ALA A 77 3.23 36.43 2.47
N LEU A 78 3.84 35.67 1.55
CA LEU A 78 5.23 35.21 1.70
C LEU A 78 6.25 36.36 1.70
N ALA A 79 5.93 37.49 1.09
CA ALA A 79 6.78 38.70 1.12
C ALA A 79 6.60 39.51 2.44
N GLY A 80 5.52 39.31 3.17
CA GLY A 80 5.19 40.02 4.41
C GLY A 80 5.06 39.09 5.61
N ASP A 81 3.83 38.70 5.93
CA ASP A 81 3.49 37.76 7.01
C ASP A 81 2.85 36.49 6.42
N PRO A 82 3.61 35.40 6.30
CA PRO A 82 3.08 34.14 5.76
C PRO A 82 1.88 33.59 6.53
N GLY A 83 1.82 33.83 7.84
CA GLY A 83 0.72 33.37 8.71
C GLY A 83 -0.61 34.07 8.46
N SER A 84 -0.60 35.22 7.78
CA SER A 84 -1.82 35.97 7.45
C SER A 84 -2.62 35.41 6.28
N HIS A 85 -2.05 34.47 5.49
CA HIS A 85 -2.78 33.88 4.37
C HIS A 85 -3.91 32.97 4.86
N PRO A 86 -5.14 33.01 4.28
CA PRO A 86 -6.28 32.20 4.73
C PRO A 86 -6.05 30.67 4.69
N LEU A 87 -5.15 30.22 3.81
CA LEU A 87 -4.80 28.80 3.66
C LEU A 87 -3.49 28.43 4.38
N ALA A 88 -2.99 29.31 5.28
CA ALA A 88 -1.82 28.98 6.08
C ALA A 88 -2.15 27.90 7.13
N LEU A 89 -1.35 26.85 7.17
CA LEU A 89 -1.50 25.70 8.07
C LEU A 89 -0.50 25.72 9.24
N GLY A 90 0.42 26.69 9.25
CA GLY A 90 1.55 26.72 10.18
C GLY A 90 2.65 25.71 9.81
N PRO A 91 3.53 25.37 10.78
CA PRO A 91 4.59 24.39 10.56
C PRO A 91 4.02 23.01 10.21
N VAL A 92 4.40 22.48 9.06
CA VAL A 92 3.83 21.22 8.53
C VAL A 92 4.04 20.05 9.50
N GLU A 93 5.20 19.96 10.14
CA GLU A 93 5.51 18.89 11.09
C GLU A 93 4.67 18.97 12.38
N GLN A 94 4.00 20.11 12.65
CA GLN A 94 3.13 20.30 13.79
C GLN A 94 1.66 20.03 13.47
N ILE A 95 1.31 19.75 12.22
CA ILE A 95 -0.04 19.30 11.86
C ILE A 95 -0.32 18.01 12.65
N PRO A 96 -1.39 17.95 13.49
CA PRO A 96 -1.64 16.81 14.39
C PRO A 96 -1.63 15.46 13.70
N TYR A 97 -2.14 15.39 12.46
CA TYR A 97 -2.13 14.19 11.64
C TYR A 97 -0.71 13.67 11.34
N LEU A 98 0.28 14.55 11.16
CA LEU A 98 1.68 14.19 10.93
C LEU A 98 2.43 13.96 12.24
N GLN A 99 2.26 14.88 13.19
CA GLN A 99 2.99 14.88 14.46
C GLN A 99 2.80 13.58 15.27
N SER A 100 1.61 12.98 15.19
CA SER A 100 1.28 11.74 15.89
C SER A 100 1.75 10.46 15.18
N GLN A 101 2.29 10.54 13.96
CA GLN A 101 2.78 9.38 13.22
C GLN A 101 4.19 8.93 13.64
N GLN A 102 4.52 7.68 13.30
CA GLN A 102 5.83 7.06 13.51
C GLN A 102 6.35 6.60 12.15
N ARG A 103 6.85 7.54 11.35
CA ARG A 103 7.23 7.29 9.97
C ARG A 103 8.62 6.69 9.86
N LEU A 104 8.70 5.45 9.40
CA LEU A 104 9.92 4.76 9.00
C LEU A 104 10.04 4.69 7.48
N LEU A 105 9.01 4.17 6.81
CA LEU A 105 8.95 4.02 5.35
C LEU A 105 8.74 5.36 4.64
N PHE A 106 7.89 6.21 5.20
CA PHE A 106 7.53 7.51 4.65
C PHE A 106 8.23 8.69 5.35
N ALA A 107 9.37 8.43 6.01
CA ALA A 107 10.14 9.47 6.70
C ALA A 107 10.63 10.58 5.76
N ARG A 108 10.84 10.29 4.48
CA ARG A 108 11.30 11.26 3.47
C ARG A 108 10.17 11.86 2.62
N ALA A 109 8.90 11.43 2.86
CA ALA A 109 7.74 11.93 2.12
C ALA A 109 7.56 13.44 2.32
N GLY A 110 7.45 14.19 1.23
CA GLY A 110 7.39 15.66 1.20
C GLY A 110 8.75 16.35 1.39
N ILE A 111 9.80 15.62 1.77
CA ILE A 111 11.12 16.19 2.08
C ILE A 111 12.04 16.16 0.87
N THR A 112 12.20 14.97 0.26
CA THR A 112 13.12 14.76 -0.86
C THR A 112 12.44 14.93 -2.22
N GLN A 113 13.21 15.30 -3.23
CA GLN A 113 12.81 15.17 -4.63
C GLN A 113 13.01 13.71 -5.06
N PRO A 114 11.99 13.03 -5.60
CA PRO A 114 12.01 11.58 -5.84
C PRO A 114 13.16 11.06 -6.71
N LEU A 115 13.62 11.89 -7.66
CA LEU A 115 14.70 11.52 -8.59
C LEU A 115 16.04 12.18 -8.25
N SER A 116 16.15 12.82 -7.08
CA SER A 116 17.40 13.38 -6.56
C SER A 116 18.13 12.35 -5.71
N LEU A 117 19.17 11.74 -6.29
CA LEU A 117 20.03 10.81 -5.58
C LEU A 117 20.78 11.47 -4.41
N ASP A 118 21.10 12.76 -4.56
CA ASP A 118 21.80 13.53 -3.53
C ASP A 118 20.88 13.83 -2.35
N ASP A 119 19.60 14.18 -2.59
CA ASP A 119 18.61 14.32 -1.52
C ASP A 119 18.42 12.99 -0.77
N TYR A 120 18.32 11.86 -1.50
CA TYR A 120 18.19 10.54 -0.89
C TYR A 120 19.40 10.22 0.02
N ARG A 121 20.62 10.45 -0.46
CA ARG A 121 21.86 10.27 0.32
C ARG A 121 21.93 11.20 1.54
N ALA A 122 21.57 12.47 1.37
CA ALA A 122 21.56 13.46 2.45
C ALA A 122 20.62 13.05 3.59
N GLN A 123 19.52 12.37 3.26
CA GLN A 123 18.54 11.83 4.21
C GLN A 123 18.84 10.37 4.63
N GLY A 124 20.08 9.93 4.54
CA GLY A 124 20.54 8.63 5.04
C GLY A 124 20.37 7.46 4.07
N GLY A 125 19.96 7.71 2.84
CA GLY A 125 19.84 6.67 1.82
C GLY A 125 21.16 5.95 1.53
N PHE A 126 21.06 4.69 1.13
CA PHE A 126 22.13 3.72 0.88
C PHE A 126 23.01 3.35 2.08
N ARG A 127 22.70 3.79 3.30
CA ARG A 127 23.43 3.34 4.50
C ARG A 127 23.18 1.86 4.81
N GLY A 128 21.94 1.40 4.60
CA GLY A 128 21.57 0.00 4.72
C GLY A 128 22.33 -0.87 3.72
N LEU A 129 22.41 -0.43 2.46
CA LEU A 129 23.19 -1.11 1.42
C LEU A 129 24.69 -1.10 1.73
N ALA A 130 25.25 0.02 2.15
CA ALA A 130 26.66 0.11 2.50
C ALA A 130 27.03 -0.90 3.60
N ARG A 131 26.15 -1.12 4.57
CA ARG A 131 26.32 -2.16 5.58
C ARG A 131 26.17 -3.56 4.99
N ALA A 132 25.15 -3.81 4.17
CA ALA A 132 24.91 -5.11 3.56
C ALA A 132 26.05 -5.58 2.65
N ILE A 133 26.72 -4.66 1.95
CA ILE A 133 27.90 -4.96 1.11
C ILE A 133 29.05 -5.55 1.95
N GLN A 134 29.22 -5.14 3.19
CA GLN A 134 30.26 -5.64 4.11
C GLN A 134 29.89 -6.96 4.79
N MET A 135 28.67 -7.46 4.57
CA MET A 135 28.15 -8.66 5.22
C MET A 135 28.11 -9.85 4.26
N GLU A 136 28.24 -11.06 4.81
CA GLU A 136 27.85 -12.27 4.10
C GLU A 136 26.33 -12.33 3.96
N GLY A 137 25.83 -12.85 2.84
CA GLY A 137 24.39 -12.92 2.59
C GLY A 137 23.60 -13.64 3.69
N ALA A 138 24.20 -14.65 4.35
CA ALA A 138 23.59 -15.32 5.50
C ALA A 138 23.37 -14.38 6.70
N GLN A 139 24.30 -13.45 6.93
CA GLN A 139 24.18 -12.45 8.00
C GLN A 139 23.09 -11.42 7.69
N VAL A 140 22.94 -11.04 6.41
CA VAL A 140 21.82 -10.19 5.97
C VAL A 140 20.48 -10.88 6.20
N VAL A 141 20.37 -12.17 5.82
CA VAL A 141 19.18 -12.99 6.09
C VAL A 141 18.88 -13.07 7.58
N ALA A 142 19.90 -13.28 8.42
CA ALA A 142 19.75 -13.31 9.88
C ALA A 142 19.22 -11.97 10.42
N SER A 143 19.74 -10.83 9.95
CA SER A 143 19.25 -9.50 10.36
C SER A 143 17.76 -9.30 10.02
N VAL A 144 17.31 -9.75 8.84
CA VAL A 144 15.90 -9.69 8.46
C VAL A 144 15.05 -10.67 9.29
N LEU A 145 15.55 -11.85 9.59
CA LEU A 145 14.87 -12.82 10.45
C LEU A 145 14.71 -12.27 11.87
N ASP A 146 15.79 -11.75 12.44
CA ASP A 146 15.86 -11.22 13.80
C ASP A 146 14.99 -9.97 13.98
N SER A 147 14.77 -9.20 12.91
CA SER A 147 13.87 -8.03 12.94
C SER A 147 12.39 -8.41 13.11
N GLY A 148 12.03 -9.67 12.83
CA GLY A 148 10.65 -10.12 12.83
C GLY A 148 9.79 -9.53 11.70
N LEU A 149 10.41 -8.96 10.66
CA LEU A 149 9.68 -8.42 9.51
C LEU A 149 8.77 -9.47 8.88
N ARG A 150 7.49 -9.13 8.75
CA ARG A 150 6.48 -9.93 8.04
C ARG A 150 6.10 -9.25 6.72
N GLY A 151 5.66 -10.03 5.74
CA GLY A 151 5.20 -9.52 4.46
C GLY A 151 4.09 -8.48 4.62
N ARG A 152 4.22 -7.33 3.95
CA ARG A 152 3.27 -6.20 3.99
C ARG A 152 2.19 -6.26 2.90
N GLY A 153 2.28 -7.23 1.99
CA GLY A 153 1.29 -7.43 0.92
C GLY A 153 0.05 -8.24 1.32
N GLY A 154 -0.29 -8.32 2.60
CA GLY A 154 -1.52 -8.93 3.12
C GLY A 154 -1.36 -10.32 3.77
N ALA A 155 -0.51 -11.20 3.23
CA ALA A 155 -0.34 -12.57 3.75
C ALA A 155 0.45 -12.65 5.08
N ALA A 156 1.16 -11.60 5.47
CA ALA A 156 1.90 -11.49 6.73
C ALA A 156 2.89 -12.64 7.03
N PHE A 157 3.40 -13.34 6.01
CA PHE A 157 4.38 -14.42 6.19
C PHE A 157 5.74 -13.84 6.63
N PRO A 158 6.48 -14.48 7.57
CA PRO A 158 7.79 -14.00 8.01
C PRO A 158 8.80 -13.88 6.86
N ALA A 159 9.27 -12.66 6.58
CA ALA A 159 10.12 -12.39 5.43
C ALA A 159 11.45 -13.15 5.51
N GLY A 160 12.12 -13.15 6.68
CA GLY A 160 13.41 -13.81 6.86
C GLY A 160 13.37 -15.33 6.61
N ILE A 161 12.25 -16.01 6.87
CA ILE A 161 12.07 -17.43 6.54
C ILE A 161 12.06 -17.62 5.02
N LYS A 162 11.30 -16.79 4.28
CA LYS A 162 11.28 -16.84 2.80
C LYS A 162 12.68 -16.57 2.22
N TRP A 163 13.41 -15.60 2.77
CA TRP A 163 14.77 -15.27 2.34
C TRP A 163 15.74 -16.43 2.56
N ARG A 164 15.69 -17.06 3.74
CA ARG A 164 16.51 -18.25 4.05
C ARG A 164 16.24 -19.39 3.08
N THR A 165 14.95 -19.68 2.82
CA THR A 165 14.56 -20.74 1.88
C THR A 165 15.13 -20.50 0.48
N VAL A 166 15.01 -19.26 -0.05
CA VAL A 166 15.57 -18.94 -1.38
C VAL A 166 17.10 -19.01 -1.36
N ARG A 167 17.74 -18.54 -0.29
CA ARG A 167 19.20 -18.59 -0.16
C ARG A 167 19.71 -20.03 -0.18
N GLU A 168 19.09 -20.94 0.53
CA GLU A 168 19.47 -22.34 0.65
C GLU A 168 19.08 -23.18 -0.58
N ALA A 169 18.11 -22.72 -1.37
CA ALA A 169 17.70 -23.41 -2.59
C ALA A 169 18.84 -23.48 -3.62
N THR A 170 18.96 -24.63 -4.26
CA THR A 170 19.94 -24.86 -5.34
C THR A 170 19.39 -24.33 -6.66
N GLY A 171 20.26 -23.69 -7.46
CA GLY A 171 19.90 -23.17 -8.79
C GLY A 171 21.06 -22.38 -9.38
N ALA A 172 21.21 -22.44 -10.71
CA ALA A 172 22.24 -21.69 -11.42
C ALA A 172 21.99 -20.17 -11.37
N GLN A 173 20.73 -19.77 -11.25
CA GLN A 173 20.27 -18.40 -11.13
C GLN A 173 19.18 -18.33 -10.06
N LYS A 174 19.11 -17.21 -9.35
CA LYS A 174 18.00 -16.86 -8.45
C LYS A 174 17.46 -15.49 -8.84
N TYR A 175 16.17 -15.25 -8.54
CA TYR A 175 15.50 -14.00 -8.86
C TYR A 175 14.96 -13.31 -7.61
N VAL A 176 14.92 -11.98 -7.65
CA VAL A 176 14.13 -11.15 -6.71
C VAL A 176 13.03 -10.48 -7.50
N VAL A 177 11.79 -10.69 -7.10
CA VAL A 177 10.63 -10.08 -7.74
C VAL A 177 9.89 -9.21 -6.72
N CYS A 178 9.79 -7.92 -7.02
CA CYS A 178 8.92 -7.01 -6.31
C CYS A 178 7.51 -7.12 -6.88
N ASN A 179 6.57 -7.53 -6.05
CA ASN A 179 5.15 -7.46 -6.36
C ASN A 179 4.66 -6.03 -6.07
N ALA A 180 4.50 -5.25 -7.12
CA ALA A 180 3.98 -3.89 -7.12
C ALA A 180 2.62 -3.81 -7.85
N ASP A 181 1.88 -4.93 -7.87
CA ASP A 181 0.51 -5.01 -8.35
C ASP A 181 -0.46 -4.68 -7.20
N GLU A 182 -0.47 -3.43 -6.77
CA GLU A 182 -1.31 -2.89 -5.70
C GLU A 182 -2.75 -2.72 -6.21
N GLY A 183 -3.52 -3.81 -6.20
CA GLY A 183 -4.87 -3.87 -6.77
C GLY A 183 -6.01 -3.65 -5.78
N ASP A 184 -5.75 -3.67 -4.47
CA ASP A 184 -6.77 -3.56 -3.44
C ASP A 184 -7.44 -2.18 -3.43
N SER A 185 -8.77 -2.13 -3.37
CA SER A 185 -9.51 -0.88 -3.22
C SER A 185 -9.11 -0.17 -1.92
N GLY A 186 -8.88 1.14 -2.01
CA GLY A 186 -8.46 1.96 -0.88
C GLY A 186 -6.97 1.92 -0.57
N THR A 187 -6.16 1.10 -1.27
CA THR A 187 -4.70 1.08 -1.10
C THR A 187 -3.97 1.94 -2.13
N PHE A 188 -2.88 2.56 -1.70
CA PHE A 188 -2.04 3.45 -2.50
C PHE A 188 -0.63 3.66 -1.90
N ALA A 189 -0.26 2.94 -0.85
CA ALA A 189 1.03 3.12 -0.18
C ALA A 189 2.20 2.67 -1.06
N ASP A 190 2.04 1.58 -1.80
CA ASP A 190 3.06 1.10 -2.75
C ASP A 190 3.29 2.14 -3.84
N ARG A 191 2.21 2.66 -4.45
CA ARG A 191 2.27 3.72 -5.46
C ARG A 191 2.95 4.96 -4.91
N MET A 192 2.54 5.43 -3.72
CA MET A 192 3.09 6.62 -3.09
C MET A 192 4.60 6.47 -2.83
N LEU A 193 5.05 5.28 -2.43
CA LEU A 193 6.47 5.00 -2.23
C LEU A 193 7.22 4.95 -3.57
N MET A 194 6.69 4.27 -4.58
CA MET A 194 7.32 4.18 -5.89
C MET A 194 7.44 5.53 -6.61
N GLU A 195 6.45 6.42 -6.44
CA GLU A 195 6.46 7.76 -7.01
C GLU A 195 7.31 8.74 -6.17
N GLY A 196 7.37 8.55 -4.84
CA GLY A 196 7.94 9.51 -3.90
C GLY A 196 9.34 9.20 -3.39
N ASP A 197 9.69 7.92 -3.26
CA ASP A 197 10.98 7.46 -2.73
C ASP A 197 11.45 6.16 -3.40
N PRO A 198 11.59 6.17 -4.75
CA PRO A 198 11.91 4.97 -5.52
C PRO A 198 13.25 4.35 -5.16
N PHE A 199 14.21 5.16 -4.69
CA PHE A 199 15.54 4.66 -4.30
C PHE A 199 15.50 3.78 -3.06
N LEU A 200 14.53 3.98 -2.13
CA LEU A 200 14.35 3.10 -0.98
C LEU A 200 13.96 1.68 -1.41
N LEU A 201 13.06 1.55 -2.39
CA LEU A 201 12.71 0.27 -2.98
C LEU A 201 13.89 -0.37 -3.71
N ILE A 202 14.61 0.41 -4.53
CA ILE A 202 15.78 -0.07 -5.28
C ILE A 202 16.85 -0.56 -4.31
N GLU A 203 17.16 0.19 -3.25
CA GLU A 203 18.10 -0.22 -2.20
C GLU A 203 17.66 -1.55 -1.55
N GLY A 204 16.39 -1.67 -1.17
CA GLY A 204 15.85 -2.90 -0.58
C GLY A 204 15.97 -4.12 -1.49
N MET A 205 15.74 -3.95 -2.79
CA MET A 205 15.88 -5.02 -3.78
C MET A 205 17.33 -5.45 -4.00
N ILE A 206 18.26 -4.50 -4.01
CA ILE A 206 19.70 -4.79 -4.09
C ILE A 206 20.15 -5.60 -2.87
N ILE A 207 19.77 -5.16 -1.66
CA ILE A 207 20.07 -5.88 -0.41
C ILE A 207 19.49 -7.30 -0.45
N ALA A 208 18.25 -7.46 -0.95
CA ALA A 208 17.64 -8.78 -1.12
C ALA A 208 18.44 -9.66 -2.09
N GLY A 209 18.91 -9.11 -3.21
CA GLY A 209 19.79 -9.78 -4.15
C GLY A 209 21.07 -10.30 -3.50
N ILE A 210 21.76 -9.43 -2.76
CA ILE A 210 22.96 -9.79 -1.98
C ILE A 210 22.66 -10.92 -0.98
N ALA A 211 21.56 -10.82 -0.26
CA ALA A 211 21.18 -11.77 0.78
C ALA A 211 20.95 -13.18 0.24
N VAL A 212 20.19 -13.31 -0.84
CA VAL A 212 19.79 -14.63 -1.38
C VAL A 212 20.73 -15.15 -2.48
N GLY A 213 21.66 -14.32 -2.95
CA GLY A 213 22.59 -14.65 -4.05
C GLY A 213 21.93 -14.55 -5.43
N ALA A 214 20.99 -13.64 -5.61
CA ALA A 214 20.40 -13.34 -6.90
C ALA A 214 21.17 -12.22 -7.61
N SER A 215 21.33 -12.33 -8.92
CA SER A 215 21.93 -11.30 -9.78
C SER A 215 20.93 -10.54 -10.64
N LYS A 216 19.65 -10.93 -10.60
CA LYS A 216 18.58 -10.33 -11.39
C LYS A 216 17.32 -10.12 -10.57
N GLY A 217 16.71 -8.95 -10.72
CA GLY A 217 15.41 -8.62 -10.15
C GLY A 217 14.44 -7.99 -11.14
N TYR A 218 13.16 -8.03 -10.80
CA TYR A 218 12.08 -7.38 -11.54
C TYR A 218 11.14 -6.68 -10.57
N ILE A 219 10.71 -5.47 -10.93
CA ILE A 219 9.61 -4.76 -10.28
C ILE A 219 8.39 -4.93 -11.20
N TYR A 220 7.43 -5.76 -10.78
CA TYR A 220 6.20 -5.99 -11.53
C TYR A 220 5.16 -4.97 -11.08
N VAL A 221 4.91 -3.98 -11.93
CA VAL A 221 4.03 -2.84 -11.65
C VAL A 221 2.75 -2.97 -12.46
N ARG A 222 1.60 -2.71 -11.83
CA ARG A 222 0.33 -2.66 -12.55
C ARG A 222 0.31 -1.54 -13.60
N SER A 223 -0.36 -1.80 -14.74
CA SER A 223 -0.45 -0.85 -15.86
C SER A 223 -1.14 0.47 -15.50
N GLU A 224 -1.98 0.47 -14.46
CA GLU A 224 -2.76 1.61 -14.00
C GLU A 224 -1.93 2.65 -13.23
N TYR A 225 -0.63 2.39 -13.02
CA TYR A 225 0.30 3.31 -12.35
C TYR A 225 1.36 3.90 -13.29
N PRO A 226 0.96 4.68 -14.33
CA PRO A 226 1.91 5.20 -15.33
C PRO A 226 2.97 6.12 -14.74
N ASP A 227 2.64 6.92 -13.74
CA ASP A 227 3.59 7.82 -13.08
C ASP A 227 4.63 7.05 -12.26
N ALA A 228 4.23 5.99 -11.55
CA ALA A 228 5.16 5.10 -10.85
C ALA A 228 6.09 4.37 -11.82
N ILE A 229 5.57 3.87 -12.94
CA ILE A 229 6.36 3.22 -14.01
C ILE A 229 7.42 4.19 -14.55
N GLY A 230 7.02 5.42 -14.87
CA GLY A 230 7.93 6.47 -15.35
C GLY A 230 9.02 6.81 -14.32
N THR A 231 8.63 7.02 -13.06
CA THR A 231 9.54 7.36 -11.96
C THR A 231 10.54 6.23 -11.70
N LEU A 232 10.08 4.97 -11.63
CA LEU A 232 10.95 3.82 -11.42
C LEU A 232 11.96 3.62 -12.55
N ASN A 233 11.53 3.73 -13.82
CA ASN A 233 12.45 3.59 -14.95
C ASN A 233 13.56 4.64 -14.90
N GLU A 234 13.22 5.89 -14.59
CA GLU A 234 14.21 6.97 -14.46
C GLU A 234 15.12 6.77 -13.23
N ALA A 235 14.57 6.38 -12.08
CA ALA A 235 15.35 6.07 -10.88
C ALA A 235 16.33 4.89 -11.12
N LEU A 236 15.92 3.86 -11.87
CA LEU A 236 16.80 2.76 -12.26
C LEU A 236 17.94 3.23 -13.18
N ARG A 237 17.65 4.13 -14.13
CA ARG A 237 18.69 4.74 -14.98
C ARG A 237 19.72 5.48 -14.13
N ILE A 238 19.25 6.35 -13.23
CA ILE A 238 20.12 7.12 -12.32
C ILE A 238 20.93 6.17 -11.41
N ALA A 239 20.32 5.13 -10.86
CA ALA A 239 21.01 4.17 -10.00
C ALA A 239 22.11 3.38 -10.74
N ARG A 240 21.89 3.04 -12.03
CA ARG A 240 22.90 2.40 -12.89
C ARG A 240 24.09 3.34 -13.13
N GLU A 241 23.82 4.58 -13.53
CA GLU A 241 24.84 5.58 -13.78
C GLU A 241 25.69 5.89 -12.54
N ALA A 242 25.06 5.81 -11.35
CA ALA A 242 25.74 5.98 -10.07
C ALA A 242 26.45 4.71 -9.54
N GLY A 243 26.39 3.59 -10.26
CA GLY A 243 27.05 2.34 -9.91
C GLY A 243 26.36 1.52 -8.81
N TYR A 244 25.09 1.78 -8.52
CA TYR A 244 24.30 0.98 -7.59
C TYR A 244 23.64 -0.25 -8.25
N LEU A 245 23.59 -0.31 -9.58
CA LEU A 245 23.13 -1.45 -10.36
C LEU A 245 24.19 -1.82 -11.41
N GLY A 246 24.17 -3.07 -11.89
CA GLY A 246 25.08 -3.55 -12.91
C GLY A 246 26.00 -4.66 -12.40
N ALA A 247 27.16 -4.80 -13.05
CA ALA A 247 28.11 -5.89 -12.79
C ALA A 247 28.81 -5.80 -11.43
N ASN A 248 28.86 -4.62 -10.81
CA ASN A 248 29.63 -4.37 -9.58
C ASN A 248 28.90 -3.36 -8.69
N VAL A 249 27.87 -3.83 -7.99
CA VAL A 249 27.04 -3.01 -7.12
C VAL A 249 27.84 -2.33 -6.02
N GLY A 250 27.90 -0.99 -6.04
CA GLY A 250 28.57 -0.20 -5.01
C GLY A 250 30.03 -0.59 -4.76
N GLY A 251 30.71 -1.19 -5.71
CA GLY A 251 32.10 -1.66 -5.57
C GLY A 251 32.24 -3.02 -4.87
N SER A 252 31.15 -3.75 -4.61
CA SER A 252 31.14 -5.02 -3.86
C SER A 252 31.67 -6.24 -4.63
N GLY A 253 31.91 -6.13 -5.94
CA GLY A 253 32.19 -7.27 -6.82
C GLY A 253 30.98 -8.17 -7.10
N ARG A 254 29.77 -7.82 -6.60
CA ARG A 254 28.54 -8.59 -6.79
C ARG A 254 27.68 -7.94 -7.86
N PRO A 255 27.21 -8.70 -8.87
CA PRO A 255 26.31 -8.16 -9.89
C PRO A 255 24.86 -8.13 -9.39
N PHE A 256 24.12 -7.11 -9.76
CA PHE A 256 22.66 -7.08 -9.64
C PHE A 256 22.05 -6.15 -10.69
N GLU A 257 21.18 -6.70 -11.50
CA GLU A 257 20.40 -5.97 -12.50
C GLU A 257 18.91 -5.93 -12.12
N LEU A 258 18.27 -4.80 -12.36
CA LEU A 258 16.88 -4.58 -12.00
C LEU A 258 16.12 -3.91 -13.15
N ASP A 259 14.97 -4.47 -13.52
CA ASP A 259 14.09 -3.93 -14.54
C ASP A 259 12.65 -3.81 -14.06
N VAL A 260 11.93 -2.81 -14.59
CA VAL A 260 10.48 -2.71 -14.46
C VAL A 260 9.81 -3.63 -15.49
N ARG A 261 8.77 -4.32 -15.07
CA ARG A 261 7.84 -5.05 -15.94
C ARG A 261 6.43 -4.59 -15.63
N VAL A 262 5.72 -4.22 -16.69
CA VAL A 262 4.34 -3.69 -16.57
C VAL A 262 3.36 -4.83 -16.74
N GLY A 263 2.43 -4.94 -15.79
CA GLY A 263 1.31 -5.88 -15.85
C GLY A 263 0.31 -5.52 -16.96
N ALA A 264 -0.66 -6.39 -17.18
CA ALA A 264 -1.69 -6.23 -18.22
C ALA A 264 -3.08 -5.88 -17.66
N GLY A 265 -3.16 -5.37 -16.43
CA GLY A 265 -4.41 -4.90 -15.82
C GLY A 265 -5.26 -6.01 -15.19
N ALA A 266 -4.69 -7.15 -14.80
CA ALA A 266 -5.41 -8.23 -14.14
C ALA A 266 -5.10 -8.27 -12.64
N TYR A 267 -6.10 -8.07 -11.79
CA TYR A 267 -5.97 -8.11 -10.33
C TYR A 267 -5.35 -9.43 -9.82
N ILE A 268 -5.71 -10.56 -10.44
CA ILE A 268 -5.15 -11.86 -10.05
C ILE A 268 -3.62 -11.92 -10.15
N CYS A 269 -2.98 -11.06 -10.93
CA CYS A 269 -1.52 -10.99 -11.02
C CYS A 269 -0.86 -10.38 -9.78
N GLY A 270 -1.64 -9.90 -8.79
CA GLY A 270 -1.19 -9.67 -7.42
C GLY A 270 -0.90 -10.96 -6.64
N GLU A 271 -1.47 -12.12 -7.03
CA GLU A 271 -1.08 -13.42 -6.48
C GLU A 271 0.31 -13.82 -7.03
N GLU A 272 1.22 -14.22 -6.13
CA GLU A 272 2.65 -14.38 -6.48
C GLU A 272 2.91 -15.35 -7.65
N THR A 273 2.12 -16.41 -7.82
CA THR A 273 2.35 -17.38 -8.90
C THR A 273 1.70 -16.94 -10.22
N ALA A 274 0.56 -16.29 -10.18
CA ALA A 274 -0.05 -15.67 -11.36
C ALA A 274 0.83 -14.52 -11.89
N LEU A 275 1.44 -13.73 -10.99
CA LEU A 275 2.46 -12.73 -11.34
C LEU A 275 3.63 -13.37 -12.09
N LEU A 276 4.16 -14.51 -11.58
CA LEU A 276 5.27 -15.20 -12.24
C LEU A 276 4.89 -15.75 -13.63
N GLU A 277 3.67 -16.29 -13.80
CA GLU A 277 3.17 -16.69 -15.12
C GLU A 277 3.14 -15.48 -16.08
N SER A 278 2.66 -14.33 -15.60
CA SER A 278 2.63 -13.09 -16.39
C SER A 278 4.05 -12.61 -16.77
N LEU A 279 5.01 -12.66 -15.85
CA LEU A 279 6.42 -12.36 -16.13
C LEU A 279 7.03 -13.29 -17.18
N GLU A 280 6.58 -14.54 -17.22
CA GLU A 280 6.99 -15.53 -18.24
C GLU A 280 6.28 -15.36 -19.59
N GLY A 281 5.45 -14.31 -19.76
CA GLY A 281 4.71 -14.03 -20.97
C GLY A 281 3.49 -14.94 -21.20
N LYS A 282 2.99 -15.57 -20.12
CA LYS A 282 1.82 -16.44 -20.14
C LYS A 282 0.61 -15.72 -19.54
N ARG A 283 -0.58 -16.31 -19.69
CA ARG A 283 -1.76 -15.87 -18.96
C ARG A 283 -1.52 -15.98 -17.45
N GLY A 284 -1.87 -14.93 -16.69
CA GLY A 284 -1.78 -14.91 -15.21
C GLY A 284 -2.70 -15.95 -14.59
N THR A 285 -2.19 -17.16 -14.40
CA THR A 285 -2.92 -18.30 -13.84
C THR A 285 -2.19 -18.81 -12.62
N VAL A 286 -2.92 -19.03 -11.52
CA VAL A 286 -2.34 -19.50 -10.26
C VAL A 286 -1.73 -20.90 -10.42
N ARG A 287 -0.53 -21.10 -9.87
CA ARG A 287 0.12 -22.42 -9.77
C ARG A 287 -0.30 -23.14 -8.50
N ALA A 288 -0.44 -24.45 -8.58
CA ALA A 288 -0.60 -25.26 -7.37
C ALA A 288 0.68 -25.20 -6.52
N LYS A 289 0.53 -25.17 -5.21
CA LYS A 289 1.63 -25.21 -4.22
C LYS A 289 1.46 -26.49 -3.37
N PRO A 290 2.52 -27.27 -3.10
CA PRO A 290 3.90 -27.15 -3.57
C PRO A 290 4.10 -27.44 -5.07
N PRO A 291 5.22 -27.02 -5.71
CA PRO A 291 6.35 -26.32 -5.10
C PRO A 291 6.10 -24.83 -4.84
N LEU A 292 6.76 -24.27 -3.82
CA LEU A 292 6.71 -22.84 -3.52
C LEU A 292 7.61 -22.06 -4.50
N PRO A 293 7.31 -20.81 -4.85
CA PRO A 293 8.18 -19.95 -5.67
C PRO A 293 9.60 -19.81 -5.14
N ALA A 294 9.79 -19.90 -3.84
CA ALA A 294 11.11 -19.91 -3.20
C ALA A 294 12.01 -21.06 -3.69
N LEU A 295 11.42 -22.15 -4.17
CA LEU A 295 12.14 -23.32 -4.72
C LEU A 295 12.03 -23.39 -6.26
N GLN A 296 10.83 -23.14 -6.81
CA GLN A 296 10.54 -23.18 -8.24
C GLN A 296 9.60 -22.02 -8.64
N GLY A 297 10.17 -20.85 -8.83
CA GLY A 297 9.47 -19.62 -9.18
C GLY A 297 9.60 -19.24 -10.65
N LEU A 298 10.20 -18.09 -10.93
CA LEU A 298 10.38 -17.54 -12.28
C LEU A 298 11.27 -18.48 -13.13
N PHE A 299 10.76 -18.88 -14.28
CA PHE A 299 11.40 -19.85 -15.19
C PHE A 299 11.80 -21.18 -14.51
N GLY A 300 11.05 -21.58 -13.48
CA GLY A 300 11.33 -22.78 -12.69
C GLY A 300 12.50 -22.68 -11.73
N LEU A 301 13.03 -21.47 -11.49
CA LEU A 301 14.21 -21.20 -10.66
C LEU A 301 13.81 -20.57 -9.32
N PRO A 302 14.64 -20.70 -8.26
CA PRO A 302 14.35 -20.11 -6.96
C PRO A 302 14.10 -18.60 -7.04
N THR A 303 12.95 -18.15 -6.53
CA THR A 303 12.52 -16.76 -6.66
C THR A 303 12.01 -16.23 -5.34
N LEU A 304 12.57 -15.10 -4.91
CA LEU A 304 12.09 -14.32 -3.78
C LEU A 304 11.04 -13.32 -4.26
N VAL A 305 9.78 -13.52 -3.89
CA VAL A 305 8.69 -12.58 -4.20
C VAL A 305 8.29 -11.83 -2.94
N HIS A 306 8.32 -10.50 -2.98
CA HIS A 306 7.87 -9.61 -1.89
C HIS A 306 7.14 -8.38 -2.43
N ASN A 307 6.23 -7.85 -1.62
CA ASN A 307 5.59 -6.56 -1.84
C ASN A 307 6.59 -5.39 -1.66
N VAL A 308 6.26 -4.22 -2.21
CA VAL A 308 7.04 -2.97 -2.18
C VAL A 308 7.44 -2.57 -0.76
N LEU A 309 6.47 -2.47 0.17
CA LEU A 309 6.72 -2.02 1.55
C LEU A 309 7.62 -3.00 2.33
N THR A 310 7.50 -4.29 2.03
CA THR A 310 8.36 -5.32 2.63
C THR A 310 9.82 -5.10 2.24
N LEU A 311 10.08 -4.88 0.95
CA LEU A 311 11.43 -4.62 0.44
C LEU A 311 11.97 -3.28 0.93
N ALA A 312 11.13 -2.24 0.95
CA ALA A 312 11.49 -0.91 1.45
C ALA A 312 11.80 -0.87 2.96
N SER A 313 11.30 -1.83 3.75
CA SER A 313 11.64 -1.94 5.17
C SER A 313 13.07 -2.43 5.42
N VAL A 314 13.66 -3.14 4.47
CA VAL A 314 14.95 -3.81 4.63
C VAL A 314 16.13 -2.82 4.80
N PRO A 315 16.28 -1.74 4.02
CA PRO A 315 17.31 -0.74 4.23
C PRO A 315 17.30 -0.18 5.65
N ILE A 316 16.11 0.07 6.22
CA ILE A 316 15.93 0.61 7.56
C ILE A 316 16.45 -0.41 8.62
N ILE A 317 16.09 -1.68 8.45
CA ILE A 317 16.55 -2.77 9.32
C ILE A 317 18.07 -2.89 9.27
N LEU A 318 18.67 -2.83 8.08
CA LEU A 318 20.12 -2.93 7.92
C LEU A 318 20.83 -1.69 8.46
N GLU A 319 20.30 -0.47 8.29
CA GLU A 319 20.87 0.76 8.81
C GLU A 319 20.77 0.84 10.34
N LYS A 320 19.56 0.65 10.89
CA LYS A 320 19.27 0.91 12.31
C LYS A 320 19.48 -0.32 13.20
N GLY A 321 19.47 -1.51 12.62
CA GLY A 321 19.52 -2.79 13.33
C GLY A 321 18.15 -3.43 13.57
N ALA A 322 18.16 -4.76 13.74
CA ALA A 322 16.96 -5.55 13.94
C ALA A 322 16.18 -5.14 15.21
N GLN A 323 16.91 -4.83 16.30
CA GLN A 323 16.27 -4.42 17.56
C GLN A 323 15.49 -3.11 17.40
N PHE A 324 16.08 -2.09 16.75
CA PHE A 324 15.37 -0.84 16.46
C PHE A 324 14.01 -1.09 15.78
N TYR A 325 13.97 -1.99 14.79
CA TYR A 325 12.73 -2.31 14.10
C TYR A 325 11.73 -3.05 14.99
N ARG A 326 12.21 -3.92 15.88
CA ARG A 326 11.39 -4.66 16.85
C ARG A 326 10.80 -3.79 17.96
N ASP A 327 11.39 -2.65 18.23
CA ASP A 327 10.89 -1.71 19.25
C ASP A 327 9.56 -1.05 18.83
N PHE A 328 9.14 -1.24 17.57
CA PHE A 328 7.84 -0.83 17.06
C PHE A 328 6.90 -2.04 16.92
N GLY A 329 5.61 -1.81 17.17
CA GLY A 329 4.56 -2.81 16.96
C GLY A 329 4.14 -3.53 18.22
N MET A 330 3.40 -4.63 18.05
CA MET A 330 2.89 -5.46 19.14
C MET A 330 2.95 -6.96 18.78
N GLY A 331 3.15 -7.80 19.78
CA GLY A 331 3.12 -9.26 19.62
C GLY A 331 4.08 -9.73 18.54
N ARG A 332 3.53 -10.35 17.48
CA ARG A 332 4.27 -10.83 16.31
C ARG A 332 4.25 -9.83 15.14
N SER A 333 3.46 -8.77 15.23
CA SER A 333 3.36 -7.72 14.22
C SER A 333 4.31 -6.58 14.58
N LEU A 334 5.56 -6.69 14.12
CA LEU A 334 6.65 -5.78 14.43
C LEU A 334 6.90 -4.77 13.31
N GLY A 335 7.51 -3.63 13.68
CA GLY A 335 7.72 -2.49 12.79
C GLY A 335 6.50 -1.59 12.69
N THR A 336 6.50 -0.76 11.66
CA THR A 336 5.38 0.13 11.31
C THR A 336 4.56 -0.43 10.15
N MET A 337 3.35 0.08 10.00
CA MET A 337 2.46 -0.16 8.87
C MET A 337 1.89 1.16 8.39
N PRO A 338 1.97 1.47 7.09
CA PRO A 338 1.23 2.59 6.51
C PRO A 338 -0.23 2.16 6.31
N PHE A 339 -1.11 2.64 7.18
CA PHE A 339 -2.56 2.50 7.04
C PHE A 339 -3.08 3.56 6.07
N GLN A 340 -4.02 3.16 5.23
CA GLN A 340 -4.50 3.97 4.12
C GLN A 340 -6.00 4.19 4.27
N LEU A 341 -6.38 5.44 4.57
CA LEU A 341 -7.76 5.85 4.76
C LEU A 341 -8.39 6.30 3.45
N ALA A 342 -9.47 5.64 3.06
CA ALA A 342 -10.24 5.92 1.85
C ALA A 342 -11.75 5.76 2.09
N GLY A 343 -12.56 5.97 1.04
CA GLY A 343 -14.01 5.90 1.09
C GLY A 343 -14.63 7.18 1.65
N ASN A 344 -15.72 7.05 2.40
CA ASN A 344 -16.44 8.18 2.98
C ASN A 344 -15.78 8.63 4.29
N VAL A 345 -14.59 9.19 4.21
CA VAL A 345 -13.81 9.70 5.34
C VAL A 345 -13.42 11.15 5.12
N ARG A 346 -13.45 11.97 6.18
CA ARG A 346 -13.20 13.42 6.08
C ARG A 346 -11.76 13.74 5.72
N GLN A 347 -10.81 13.03 6.32
CA GLN A 347 -9.36 13.20 6.12
C GLN A 347 -8.78 11.92 5.54
N ALA A 348 -8.98 11.74 4.21
CA ALA A 348 -8.38 10.63 3.48
C ALA A 348 -6.86 10.82 3.35
N GLY A 349 -6.09 9.75 3.53
CA GLY A 349 -4.64 9.84 3.42
C GLY A 349 -3.91 8.65 4.02
N LEU A 350 -2.60 8.82 4.21
CA LEU A 350 -1.71 7.79 4.72
C LEU A 350 -1.30 8.08 6.17
N VAL A 351 -1.45 7.08 7.03
CA VAL A 351 -1.06 7.11 8.44
C VAL A 351 -0.04 6.00 8.71
N GLU A 352 1.22 6.33 8.84
CA GLU A 352 2.23 5.34 9.23
C GLU A 352 2.38 5.30 10.76
N ARG A 353 2.02 4.17 11.36
CA ARG A 353 2.12 3.90 12.80
C ARG A 353 2.65 2.50 13.06
N ALA A 354 3.22 2.31 14.22
CA ALA A 354 3.45 0.97 14.77
C ALA A 354 2.13 0.19 14.83
N PHE A 355 2.19 -1.14 14.63
CA PHE A 355 1.02 -1.99 14.85
C PHE A 355 0.47 -1.81 16.27
N GLY A 356 -0.85 -1.95 16.44
CA GLY A 356 -1.53 -1.79 17.73
C GLY A 356 -2.39 -0.53 17.86
N LEU A 357 -2.32 0.40 16.89
CA LEU A 357 -3.31 1.47 16.76
C LEU A 357 -4.70 0.84 16.61
N SER A 358 -5.73 1.32 17.33
CA SER A 358 -7.09 0.80 17.14
C SER A 358 -7.70 1.31 15.82
N LEU A 359 -8.63 0.51 15.25
CA LEU A 359 -9.38 0.95 14.07
C LEU A 359 -10.15 2.25 14.35
N ARG A 360 -10.65 2.43 15.60
CA ARG A 360 -11.32 3.66 16.04
C ARG A 360 -10.41 4.88 15.96
N GLU A 361 -9.20 4.78 16.55
CA GLU A 361 -8.23 5.88 16.47
C GLU A 361 -7.86 6.21 15.01
N LEU A 362 -7.79 5.20 14.13
CA LEU A 362 -7.51 5.44 12.73
C LEU A 362 -8.67 6.16 12.04
N VAL A 363 -9.92 5.67 12.17
CA VAL A 363 -11.09 6.18 11.42
C VAL A 363 -11.61 7.49 12.02
N GLU A 364 -11.75 7.57 13.34
CA GLU A 364 -12.31 8.74 14.01
C GLU A 364 -11.24 9.76 14.39
N GLY A 365 -10.08 9.31 14.89
CA GLY A 365 -8.98 10.18 15.29
C GLY A 365 -8.25 10.81 14.12
N TYR A 366 -7.64 9.98 13.25
CA TYR A 366 -6.96 10.48 12.05
C TYR A 366 -7.94 10.86 10.94
N GLY A 367 -8.92 10.01 10.65
CA GLY A 367 -9.88 10.21 9.57
C GLY A 367 -10.91 11.31 9.84
N GLY A 368 -11.15 11.68 11.10
CA GLY A 368 -12.12 12.70 11.49
C GLY A 368 -13.59 12.28 11.25
N GLY A 369 -13.85 10.97 11.15
CA GLY A 369 -15.17 10.42 10.87
C GLY A 369 -15.59 10.52 9.40
N THR A 370 -16.91 10.39 9.14
CA THR A 370 -17.45 10.40 7.78
C THR A 370 -17.38 11.78 7.12
N ALA A 371 -17.07 11.84 5.84
CA ALA A 371 -17.06 13.08 5.05
C ALA A 371 -18.47 13.65 4.86
N SER A 372 -19.49 12.78 4.78
CA SER A 372 -20.91 13.16 4.64
C SER A 372 -21.51 13.74 5.92
N GLY A 373 -20.89 13.53 7.09
CA GLY A 373 -21.46 13.84 8.40
C GLY A 373 -22.58 12.87 8.85
N ARG A 374 -22.89 11.84 8.06
CA ARG A 374 -23.85 10.77 8.41
C ARG A 374 -23.19 9.79 9.40
N PRO A 375 -24.01 9.02 10.15
CA PRO A 375 -23.49 7.99 11.03
C PRO A 375 -22.57 6.99 10.32
N LEU A 376 -21.50 6.61 10.99
CA LEU A 376 -20.58 5.59 10.52
C LEU A 376 -21.27 4.21 10.57
N LYS A 377 -21.30 3.50 9.43
CA LYS A 377 -21.90 2.16 9.33
C LYS A 377 -20.86 1.05 9.51
N ALA A 378 -19.76 1.15 8.78
CA ALA A 378 -18.70 0.13 8.82
C ALA A 378 -17.39 0.66 8.24
N ALA A 379 -16.33 -0.11 8.43
CA ALA A 379 -15.09 0.01 7.68
C ALA A 379 -14.75 -1.33 7.02
N GLN A 380 -14.44 -1.33 5.72
CA GLN A 380 -13.87 -2.49 5.06
C GLN A 380 -12.35 -2.49 5.25
N VAL A 381 -11.81 -3.58 5.78
CA VAL A 381 -10.38 -3.72 6.05
C VAL A 381 -9.83 -4.96 5.35
N GLY A 382 -8.75 -4.78 4.58
CA GLY A 382 -8.11 -5.88 3.85
C GLY A 382 -8.42 -5.90 2.34
N GLY A 383 -8.78 -4.74 1.76
CA GLY A 383 -9.06 -4.60 0.34
C GLY A 383 -10.49 -5.01 -0.05
N PRO A 384 -10.78 -5.23 -1.35
CA PRO A 384 -12.14 -5.51 -1.85
C PRO A 384 -12.69 -6.85 -1.35
N LEU A 385 -11.81 -7.75 -0.92
CA LEU A 385 -12.13 -9.05 -0.34
C LEU A 385 -11.96 -9.07 1.19
N GLY A 386 -11.82 -7.90 1.81
CA GLY A 386 -11.73 -7.73 3.25
C GLY A 386 -13.10 -7.69 3.93
N ALA A 387 -13.12 -8.02 5.22
CA ALA A 387 -14.35 -8.01 6.02
C ALA A 387 -14.87 -6.59 6.28
N TRP A 388 -16.18 -6.45 6.40
CA TRP A 388 -16.86 -5.26 6.91
C TRP A 388 -16.90 -5.31 8.43
N VAL A 389 -16.24 -4.36 9.08
CA VAL A 389 -16.13 -4.24 10.54
C VAL A 389 -17.14 -3.20 11.02
N PRO A 390 -18.09 -3.54 11.91
CA PRO A 390 -19.03 -2.59 12.46
C PRO A 390 -18.39 -1.72 13.57
N PRO A 391 -18.92 -0.52 13.88
CA PRO A 391 -18.36 0.39 14.88
C PRO A 391 -18.17 -0.20 16.27
N ALA A 392 -19.00 -1.17 16.66
CA ALA A 392 -18.88 -1.90 17.93
C ALA A 392 -17.55 -2.68 18.05
N GLN A 393 -16.88 -2.98 16.94
CA GLN A 393 -15.60 -3.69 16.89
C GLN A 393 -14.40 -2.78 16.58
N PHE A 394 -14.57 -1.47 16.53
CA PHE A 394 -13.52 -0.52 16.16
C PHE A 394 -12.39 -0.38 17.19
N ASP A 395 -12.58 -0.87 18.41
CA ASP A 395 -11.52 -0.87 19.43
C ASP A 395 -10.51 -2.02 19.22
N THR A 396 -10.73 -2.86 18.18
CA THR A 396 -9.77 -3.89 17.78
C THR A 396 -8.47 -3.23 17.31
N PRO A 397 -7.30 -3.65 17.84
CA PRO A 397 -6.01 -3.15 17.38
C PRO A 397 -5.73 -3.61 15.95
N LEU A 398 -5.17 -2.73 15.14
CA LEU A 398 -4.71 -3.01 13.79
C LEU A 398 -3.45 -3.90 13.88
N ASP A 399 -3.70 -5.20 13.95
CA ASP A 399 -2.74 -6.28 14.12
C ASP A 399 -3.22 -7.52 13.37
N TYR A 400 -2.31 -8.30 12.82
CA TYR A 400 -2.67 -9.47 11.99
C TYR A 400 -3.40 -10.54 12.81
N GLU A 401 -2.96 -10.81 14.03
CA GLU A 401 -3.54 -11.83 14.91
C GLU A 401 -4.91 -11.36 15.45
N ALA A 402 -5.04 -10.10 15.84
CA ALA A 402 -6.30 -9.55 16.33
C ALA A 402 -7.40 -9.59 15.26
N PHE A 403 -7.08 -9.21 14.03
CA PHE A 403 -8.03 -9.29 12.92
C PHE A 403 -8.38 -10.72 12.55
N ALA A 404 -7.40 -11.64 12.54
CA ALA A 404 -7.67 -13.06 12.31
C ALA A 404 -8.60 -13.66 13.37
N ALA A 405 -8.46 -13.27 14.64
CA ALA A 405 -9.29 -13.75 15.75
C ALA A 405 -10.77 -13.34 15.61
N MET A 406 -11.05 -12.20 14.94
CA MET A 406 -12.44 -11.77 14.69
C MET A 406 -13.01 -12.27 13.34
N GLY A 407 -12.29 -13.15 12.62
CA GLY A 407 -12.70 -13.65 11.31
C GLY A 407 -12.52 -12.65 10.17
N ALA A 408 -11.57 -11.74 10.33
CA ALA A 408 -11.20 -10.71 9.35
C ALA A 408 -9.70 -10.80 9.02
N MET A 409 -9.21 -9.90 8.19
CA MET A 409 -7.78 -9.75 7.94
C MET A 409 -7.40 -8.29 7.77
N LEU A 410 -6.18 -7.95 8.21
CA LEU A 410 -5.66 -6.60 8.08
C LEU A 410 -5.26 -6.26 6.63
N GLY A 411 -4.89 -7.27 5.85
CA GLY A 411 -4.48 -7.09 4.46
C GLY A 411 -3.25 -6.21 4.30
N HIS A 412 -3.28 -5.36 3.29
CA HIS A 412 -2.23 -4.38 2.97
C HIS A 412 -2.42 -3.02 3.70
N GLY A 413 -3.27 -2.97 4.73
CA GLY A 413 -3.50 -1.77 5.53
C GLY A 413 -4.47 -0.76 4.91
N GLY A 414 -5.18 -1.13 3.84
CA GLY A 414 -6.26 -0.33 3.29
C GLY A 414 -7.52 -0.41 4.15
N VAL A 415 -8.10 0.76 4.44
CA VAL A 415 -9.34 0.91 5.22
C VAL A 415 -10.30 1.81 4.46
N VAL A 416 -11.43 1.25 4.02
CA VAL A 416 -12.48 1.97 3.28
C VAL A 416 -13.65 2.22 4.21
N VAL A 417 -13.92 3.48 4.51
CA VAL A 417 -14.96 3.91 5.45
C VAL A 417 -16.30 4.05 4.74
N ALA A 418 -17.36 3.53 5.36
CA ALA A 418 -18.74 3.61 4.88
C ALA A 418 -19.67 4.26 5.91
N ASP A 419 -20.57 5.12 5.44
CA ASP A 419 -21.66 5.65 6.24
C ASP A 419 -22.95 4.80 6.11
N ASP A 420 -23.99 5.20 6.80
CA ASP A 420 -25.29 4.50 6.87
C ASP A 420 -26.10 4.50 5.57
N SER A 421 -25.63 5.19 4.53
CA SER A 421 -26.27 5.15 3.19
C SER A 421 -25.87 3.94 2.36
N LEU A 422 -24.79 3.24 2.75
CA LEU A 422 -24.28 2.11 2.00
C LEU A 422 -25.14 0.85 2.27
N ASP A 423 -25.57 0.18 1.20
CA ASP A 423 -26.29 -1.09 1.24
C ASP A 423 -25.29 -2.26 1.25
N MET A 424 -25.26 -3.02 2.35
CA MET A 424 -24.31 -4.12 2.52
C MET A 424 -24.65 -5.36 1.70
N ALA A 425 -25.91 -5.55 1.29
CA ALA A 425 -26.27 -6.61 0.36
C ALA A 425 -25.69 -6.34 -1.03
N GLN A 426 -25.73 -5.08 -1.48
CA GLN A 426 -25.08 -4.67 -2.73
C GLN A 426 -23.55 -4.80 -2.66
N MET A 427 -22.95 -4.55 -1.50
CA MET A 427 -21.50 -4.73 -1.32
C MET A 427 -21.09 -6.20 -1.32
N ALA A 428 -21.89 -7.08 -0.73
CA ALA A 428 -21.67 -8.53 -0.82
C ALA A 428 -21.77 -9.02 -2.27
N ARG A 429 -22.78 -8.53 -3.01
CA ARG A 429 -22.94 -8.78 -4.44
C ARG A 429 -21.71 -8.33 -5.24
N PHE A 430 -21.25 -7.09 -4.97
CA PHE A 430 -20.08 -6.50 -5.63
C PHE A 430 -18.82 -7.36 -5.41
N ALA A 431 -18.58 -7.83 -4.19
CA ALA A 431 -17.41 -8.66 -3.87
C ALA A 431 -17.42 -9.99 -4.66
N LEU A 432 -18.58 -10.62 -4.76
CA LEU A 432 -18.75 -11.85 -5.57
C LEU A 432 -18.56 -11.59 -7.06
N GLN A 433 -19.12 -10.50 -7.58
CA GLN A 433 -18.97 -10.11 -8.97
C GLN A 433 -17.51 -9.79 -9.30
N PHE A 434 -16.84 -9.02 -8.45
CA PHE A 434 -15.40 -8.72 -8.57
C PHE A 434 -14.58 -10.00 -8.64
N CYS A 435 -14.84 -10.97 -7.74
CA CYS A 435 -14.17 -12.27 -7.79
C CYS A 435 -14.46 -13.04 -9.08
N ALA A 436 -15.71 -13.00 -9.58
CA ALA A 436 -16.08 -13.67 -10.83
C ALA A 436 -15.34 -13.10 -12.04
N GLU A 437 -15.19 -11.77 -12.10
CA GLU A 437 -14.52 -11.05 -13.19
C GLU A 437 -13.01 -11.26 -13.15
N GLU A 438 -12.39 -11.21 -11.96
CA GLU A 438 -10.94 -11.30 -11.76
C GLU A 438 -10.42 -12.74 -11.59
N SER A 439 -11.30 -13.74 -11.57
CA SER A 439 -10.89 -15.14 -11.45
C SER A 439 -10.00 -15.58 -12.62
N CYS A 440 -8.85 -16.18 -12.32
CA CYS A 440 -8.03 -16.82 -13.34
C CYS A 440 -8.71 -18.02 -14.02
N GLY A 441 -9.81 -18.51 -13.44
CA GLY A 441 -10.62 -19.61 -13.96
C GLY A 441 -10.08 -21.01 -13.69
N LYS A 442 -9.01 -21.18 -12.89
CA LYS A 442 -8.35 -22.47 -12.70
C LYS A 442 -9.11 -23.43 -11.78
N CYS A 443 -9.59 -22.97 -10.62
CA CYS A 443 -10.29 -23.83 -9.69
C CYS A 443 -11.81 -23.61 -9.73
N THR A 444 -12.57 -24.70 -9.58
CA THR A 444 -14.03 -24.69 -9.67
C THR A 444 -14.71 -23.84 -8.61
N PRO A 445 -14.31 -23.87 -7.31
CA PRO A 445 -14.96 -23.06 -6.28
C PRO A 445 -14.95 -21.57 -6.64
N CYS A 446 -13.79 -20.99 -6.99
CA CYS A 446 -13.67 -19.59 -7.38
C CYS A 446 -14.41 -19.33 -8.71
N ARG A 447 -14.10 -20.11 -9.78
CA ARG A 447 -14.64 -19.85 -11.13
C ARG A 447 -16.17 -19.92 -11.21
N ILE A 448 -16.77 -20.93 -10.56
CA ILE A 448 -18.21 -21.19 -10.63
C ILE A 448 -18.91 -20.59 -9.43
N GLY A 449 -18.33 -20.75 -8.21
CA GLY A 449 -18.95 -20.35 -6.96
C GLY A 449 -19.16 -18.85 -6.86
N SER A 450 -18.22 -18.01 -7.33
CA SER A 450 -18.40 -16.56 -7.32
C SER A 450 -19.57 -16.12 -8.22
N THR A 451 -19.68 -16.68 -9.43
CA THR A 451 -20.80 -16.40 -10.35
C THR A 451 -22.13 -16.86 -9.75
N ARG A 452 -22.19 -18.07 -9.17
CA ARG A 452 -23.39 -18.56 -8.51
C ARG A 452 -23.73 -17.76 -7.25
N GLY A 453 -22.72 -17.27 -6.54
CA GLY A 453 -22.91 -16.38 -5.41
C GLY A 453 -23.62 -15.08 -5.79
N VAL A 454 -23.23 -14.45 -6.91
CA VAL A 454 -23.95 -13.28 -7.44
C VAL A 454 -25.43 -13.60 -7.68
N GLU A 455 -25.74 -14.71 -8.35
CA GLU A 455 -27.11 -15.12 -8.62
C GLU A 455 -27.91 -15.40 -7.34
N VAL A 456 -27.28 -15.96 -6.29
CA VAL A 456 -27.92 -16.18 -4.99
C VAL A 456 -28.24 -14.88 -4.30
N VAL A 457 -27.29 -13.92 -4.28
CA VAL A 457 -27.55 -12.60 -3.68
C VAL A 457 -28.65 -11.87 -4.46
N ASP A 458 -28.65 -11.93 -5.79
CA ASP A 458 -29.72 -11.33 -6.61
C ASP A 458 -31.10 -11.89 -6.27
N ARG A 459 -31.23 -13.24 -6.06
CA ARG A 459 -32.50 -13.86 -5.63
C ARG A 459 -32.87 -13.45 -4.22
N LEU A 460 -31.90 -13.38 -3.32
CA LEU A 460 -32.12 -12.98 -1.92
C LEU A 460 -32.67 -11.54 -1.84
N ILE A 461 -32.09 -10.61 -2.57
CA ILE A 461 -32.52 -9.21 -2.61
C ILE A 461 -33.92 -9.09 -3.27
N ALA A 462 -34.17 -9.83 -4.35
CA ALA A 462 -35.43 -9.77 -5.07
C ALA A 462 -36.61 -10.45 -4.37
N SER A 463 -36.33 -11.36 -3.42
CA SER A 463 -37.38 -12.12 -2.71
C SER A 463 -38.22 -11.20 -1.81
N THR A 464 -39.54 -11.41 -1.78
CA THR A 464 -40.45 -10.77 -0.83
C THR A 464 -40.92 -11.72 0.27
N ASP A 465 -40.62 -13.02 0.15
CA ASP A 465 -40.94 -14.05 1.13
C ASP A 465 -39.76 -14.28 2.11
N ALA A 466 -40.05 -14.21 3.41
CA ALA A 466 -39.06 -14.34 4.47
C ALA A 466 -38.41 -15.74 4.49
N ALA A 467 -39.19 -16.80 4.31
CA ALA A 467 -38.65 -18.16 4.31
C ALA A 467 -37.72 -18.40 3.10
N ALA A 468 -38.09 -17.87 1.93
CA ALA A 468 -37.24 -17.95 0.74
C ALA A 468 -35.94 -17.14 0.92
N ARG A 469 -35.97 -15.99 1.62
CA ARG A 469 -34.74 -15.25 1.96
C ARG A 469 -33.81 -16.05 2.87
N GLU A 470 -34.36 -16.64 3.91
CA GLU A 470 -33.56 -17.48 4.83
C GLU A 470 -32.91 -18.67 4.10
N GLU A 471 -33.64 -19.35 3.20
CA GLU A 471 -33.08 -20.41 2.35
C GLU A 471 -31.94 -19.92 1.47
N GLN A 472 -32.09 -18.76 0.82
CA GLN A 472 -31.02 -18.18 0.00
C GLN A 472 -29.83 -17.71 0.84
N ALA A 473 -30.03 -17.21 2.06
CA ALA A 473 -28.96 -16.81 2.96
C ALA A 473 -28.13 -18.03 3.41
N LEU A 474 -28.78 -19.16 3.74
CA LEU A 474 -28.09 -20.41 4.04
C LEU A 474 -27.30 -20.93 2.84
N LEU A 475 -27.87 -20.93 1.65
CA LEU A 475 -27.18 -21.31 0.43
C LEU A 475 -25.96 -20.40 0.14
N LEU A 476 -26.09 -19.10 0.40
CA LEU A 476 -24.99 -18.15 0.24
C LEU A 476 -23.84 -18.47 1.22
N GLN A 477 -24.18 -18.84 2.45
CA GLN A 477 -23.19 -19.25 3.45
C GLN A 477 -22.46 -20.54 3.05
N ASP A 478 -23.17 -21.56 2.54
CA ASP A 478 -22.58 -22.79 2.01
C ASP A 478 -21.63 -22.52 0.83
N LEU A 479 -21.99 -21.58 -0.03
CA LEU A 479 -21.13 -21.13 -1.12
C LEU A 479 -19.87 -20.39 -0.61
N CYS A 480 -20.01 -19.56 0.42
CA CYS A 480 -18.89 -18.90 1.07
C CYS A 480 -17.91 -19.92 1.67
N ASP A 481 -18.39 -20.95 2.34
CA ASP A 481 -17.58 -22.03 2.89
C ASP A 481 -16.87 -22.81 1.78
N THR A 482 -17.59 -23.10 0.68
CA THR A 482 -17.03 -23.76 -0.50
C THR A 482 -15.91 -22.92 -1.14
N LEU A 483 -16.09 -21.60 -1.25
CA LEU A 483 -15.09 -20.68 -1.74
C LEU A 483 -13.88 -20.65 -0.81
N GLN A 484 -14.10 -20.51 0.49
CA GLN A 484 -13.05 -20.33 1.49
C GLN A 484 -12.15 -21.56 1.59
N TYR A 485 -12.74 -22.75 1.67
CA TYR A 485 -11.99 -24.00 1.93
C TYR A 485 -11.61 -24.75 0.66
N GLY A 486 -12.25 -24.48 -0.46
CA GLY A 486 -12.03 -25.19 -1.72
C GLY A 486 -11.20 -24.43 -2.77
N SER A 487 -11.01 -23.12 -2.62
CA SER A 487 -10.27 -22.33 -3.60
C SER A 487 -8.76 -22.54 -3.51
N LEU A 488 -8.09 -22.46 -4.67
CA LEU A 488 -6.65 -22.70 -4.79
C LEU A 488 -5.80 -21.53 -4.26
N CYS A 489 -6.34 -20.31 -4.25
CA CYS A 489 -5.65 -19.11 -3.79
C CYS A 489 -6.57 -18.18 -3.00
N ALA A 490 -5.97 -17.11 -2.46
CA ALA A 490 -6.66 -16.13 -1.64
C ALA A 490 -7.80 -15.40 -2.37
N LEU A 491 -7.74 -15.19 -3.71
CA LEU A 491 -8.82 -14.52 -4.43
C LEU A 491 -10.19 -15.19 -4.15
N GLY A 492 -10.32 -16.48 -4.41
CA GLY A 492 -11.55 -17.19 -4.11
C GLY A 492 -11.77 -17.43 -2.61
N GLY A 493 -10.69 -17.78 -1.88
CA GLY A 493 -10.78 -18.08 -0.45
C GLY A 493 -11.21 -16.90 0.42
N MET A 494 -10.86 -15.68 0.03
CA MET A 494 -11.18 -14.47 0.78
C MET A 494 -12.48 -13.80 0.35
N THR A 495 -13.05 -14.15 -0.81
CA THR A 495 -14.34 -13.60 -1.27
C THR A 495 -15.46 -13.82 -0.25
N SER A 496 -15.35 -14.84 0.58
CA SER A 496 -16.29 -15.12 1.69
C SER A 496 -16.30 -14.02 2.76
N TYR A 497 -15.18 -13.34 3.04
CA TYR A 497 -15.09 -12.39 4.16
C TYR A 497 -16.05 -11.20 4.05
N PRO A 498 -16.09 -10.42 2.94
CA PRO A 498 -17.03 -9.31 2.82
C PRO A 498 -18.48 -9.78 2.80
N VAL A 499 -18.76 -10.95 2.25
CA VAL A 499 -20.12 -11.53 2.18
C VAL A 499 -20.60 -11.98 3.55
N ALA A 500 -19.81 -12.81 4.23
CA ALA A 500 -20.18 -13.35 5.54
C ALA A 500 -20.26 -12.26 6.62
N SER A 501 -19.34 -11.27 6.60
CA SER A 501 -19.38 -10.15 7.54
C SER A 501 -20.58 -9.23 7.28
N ALA A 502 -20.94 -8.98 6.02
CA ALA A 502 -22.14 -8.22 5.67
C ALA A 502 -23.42 -8.92 6.15
N LEU A 503 -23.57 -10.22 5.87
CA LEU A 503 -24.70 -11.02 6.36
C LEU A 503 -24.81 -11.02 7.88
N LYS A 504 -23.68 -11.21 8.57
CA LYS A 504 -23.62 -11.32 10.03
C LYS A 504 -23.97 -10.01 10.74
N HIS A 505 -23.40 -8.89 10.27
CA HIS A 505 -23.49 -7.61 10.98
C HIS A 505 -24.60 -6.69 10.47
N PHE A 506 -25.13 -6.95 9.27
CA PHE A 506 -26.13 -6.10 8.61
C PHE A 506 -27.26 -6.92 7.97
N PRO A 507 -27.87 -7.87 8.71
CA PRO A 507 -28.92 -8.75 8.16
C PRO A 507 -30.11 -7.99 7.61
N ALA A 508 -30.44 -6.80 8.19
CA ALA A 508 -31.52 -5.95 7.73
C ALA A 508 -31.36 -5.48 6.27
N ASP A 509 -30.14 -5.24 5.80
CA ASP A 509 -29.86 -4.84 4.41
C ASP A 509 -30.19 -5.98 3.42
N PHE A 510 -30.23 -7.22 3.90
CA PHE A 510 -30.65 -8.40 3.13
C PHE A 510 -32.14 -8.73 3.31
N GLY A 511 -32.90 -7.92 4.08
CA GLY A 511 -34.28 -8.17 4.42
C GLY A 511 -34.48 -9.40 5.33
N LEU A 512 -33.43 -9.78 6.08
CA LEU A 512 -33.45 -10.84 7.08
C LEU A 512 -33.84 -10.29 8.45
N ALA A 513 -34.40 -11.13 9.32
CA ALA A 513 -34.73 -10.75 10.68
C ALA A 513 -33.44 -10.45 11.48
N THR A 514 -33.46 -9.37 12.26
CA THR A 514 -32.41 -9.07 13.22
C THR A 514 -32.67 -9.86 14.51
N THR A 515 -31.65 -10.57 15.01
CA THR A 515 -31.74 -11.20 16.32
C THR A 515 -31.36 -10.19 17.43
N GLU A 516 -31.90 -10.39 18.66
CA GLU A 516 -31.56 -9.51 19.79
C GLU A 516 -30.06 -9.45 20.12
N ALA A 517 -29.28 -10.39 19.61
CA ALA A 517 -27.81 -10.43 19.73
C ALA A 517 -27.11 -9.47 18.75
N ASP A 518 -27.80 -8.89 17.78
CA ASP A 518 -27.27 -8.01 16.73
C ASP A 518 -27.46 -6.52 17.07
N GLN A 519 -28.09 -6.18 18.21
CA GLN A 519 -28.25 -4.84 18.76
C GLN A 519 -27.20 -4.54 19.86
#